data_204fb9032c5b6e3f5eb310ee2f41cb97
#
_entry.id   204fb9032c5b6e3f5eb310ee2f41cb97
#
_cell.length_a   1.000
_cell.length_b   1.000
_cell.length_c   1.000
_cell.angle_alpha   90.00
_cell.angle_beta   90.00
_cell.angle_gamma   90.00
#
_symmetry.space_group_name_H-M   'P 1'
#
loop_
_entity.id
_entity.type
_entity.pdbx_description
1 polymer ?
#
loop_
_entity_poly.entity_id
_entity_poly.type
_entity_poly.pdbx_seq_one_letter_code
_entity_poly.pdbx_strand_id
1 'polypeptide(L)'
;MKCGYCGNELREDARFCPHCGRTLGPGAADQPLQSGAQPVPAWEGPEGNKKRTGLLIGAAAAAVAVIALLVVVVGGLFVNPKAQVEKALIKSAASYAQAEEALGLPDLNDLIQSRSWRQEFALTLNSVNDSMMGMDTSALGGLGMRLNMGLDAAERNMDLELSAFWGGEDLLNLLVTARDAELYFSSPQLTGTAYGLNTETMGADLAAASGNESRRDISFNFFDWMDEALDMMDPEETDRAVQEANKALWEAAKVKKSGAKTLNVNGTSTKTSVYRVTVPQEAMEDYVDAMAELMSSMNYYDLYEDMFRSMGVSQEDLTDFLEALESMDTYGEAAEIIKEGLDELGDLNLDLCLGDGYVSAVLFKERIDGSDVDLALYLGGSEEYVDNLSLEMKVDGDRVTVKSSGDHGAKSGVFTDKTTLRASMTTLSSELRYDTKGDSGNFTWEISVPGAGSLDMTGSLTDPGGDSIRLALDDVSLKLLGFDMFSLGLEYSLGPNQGPIPMSGDAKLVTQMSDAEALRAALDIQERAYRWASDMEALFSSRLPEELYYALISG
;
A
#
# COMPACT_ATOMS: atom_id res chain seq x y z
N MET A 1 -40.38 -6.50 22.24
CA MET A 1 -39.13 -6.72 23.02
C MET A 1 -38.07 -5.71 22.54
N LYS A 2 -37.01 -5.48 23.31
CA LYS A 2 -35.93 -4.62 22.83
C LYS A 2 -34.76 -5.45 22.34
N CYS A 3 -34.08 -5.01 21.30
CA CYS A 3 -32.85 -5.63 20.83
C CYS A 3 -31.76 -5.52 21.90
N GLY A 4 -31.23 -6.64 22.35
CA GLY A 4 -30.16 -6.66 23.36
C GLY A 4 -28.83 -6.04 22.90
N TYR A 5 -28.69 -5.73 21.60
CA TYR A 5 -27.48 -5.17 20.99
C TYR A 5 -27.55 -3.67 20.75
N CYS A 6 -28.65 -3.18 20.14
CA CYS A 6 -28.80 -1.76 19.79
C CYS A 6 -29.90 -1.04 20.58
N GLY A 7 -30.60 -1.74 21.48
CA GLY A 7 -31.62 -1.16 22.34
C GLY A 7 -32.95 -0.80 21.66
N ASN A 8 -33.06 -0.91 20.32
CA ASN A 8 -34.27 -0.55 19.58
C ASN A 8 -35.42 -1.52 19.83
N GLU A 9 -36.66 -1.01 19.77
CA GLU A 9 -37.87 -1.82 19.99
C GLU A 9 -38.12 -2.76 18.81
N LEU A 10 -38.39 -4.02 19.12
CA LEU A 10 -38.62 -5.10 18.17
C LEU A 10 -40.02 -5.68 18.36
N ARG A 11 -40.58 -6.21 17.28
CA ARG A 11 -41.78 -7.04 17.36
C ARG A 11 -41.45 -8.34 18.10
N GLU A 12 -42.44 -8.89 18.83
CA GLU A 12 -42.25 -10.09 19.68
C GLU A 12 -41.89 -11.35 18.87
N ASP A 13 -42.17 -11.35 17.57
CA ASP A 13 -41.93 -12.45 16.62
C ASP A 13 -40.69 -12.23 15.71
N ALA A 14 -39.93 -11.15 15.93
CA ALA A 14 -38.80 -10.80 15.10
C ALA A 14 -37.64 -11.80 15.24
N ARG A 15 -37.19 -12.39 14.14
CA ARG A 15 -36.04 -13.30 14.06
C ARG A 15 -34.72 -12.60 13.82
N PHE A 16 -34.75 -11.33 13.43
CA PHE A 16 -33.59 -10.46 13.24
C PHE A 16 -33.97 -9.02 13.62
N CYS A 17 -32.98 -8.24 14.00
CA CYS A 17 -33.17 -6.81 14.28
C CYS A 17 -33.05 -6.02 12.96
N PRO A 18 -34.09 -5.30 12.51
CA PRO A 18 -34.03 -4.51 11.28
C PRO A 18 -33.08 -3.30 11.37
N HIS A 19 -32.69 -2.87 12.57
CA HIS A 19 -31.81 -1.73 12.78
C HIS A 19 -30.33 -2.08 12.84
N CYS A 20 -29.96 -3.28 13.29
CA CYS A 20 -28.55 -3.70 13.38
C CYS A 20 -28.25 -5.01 12.64
N GLY A 21 -29.21 -5.58 11.91
CA GLY A 21 -29.07 -6.77 11.07
C GLY A 21 -28.80 -8.10 11.81
N ARG A 22 -28.78 -8.10 13.16
CA ARG A 22 -28.47 -9.33 13.91
C ARG A 22 -29.67 -10.25 14.06
N THR A 23 -29.43 -11.56 13.91
CA THR A 23 -30.41 -12.62 14.16
C THR A 23 -30.70 -12.77 15.65
N LEU A 24 -31.97 -12.91 15.99
CA LEU A 24 -32.49 -13.11 17.34
C LEU A 24 -32.90 -14.60 17.47
N GLY A 25 -32.08 -15.42 18.09
CA GLY A 25 -32.39 -16.82 18.34
C GLY A 25 -33.45 -17.00 19.45
N PRO A 26 -34.23 -18.06 19.43
CA PRO A 26 -35.17 -18.41 20.52
C PRO A 26 -34.36 -18.78 21.78
N GLY A 27 -34.26 -17.82 22.74
CA GLY A 27 -33.58 -18.03 24.02
C GLY A 27 -32.49 -17.02 24.38
N ALA A 28 -32.26 -15.97 23.54
CA ALA A 28 -31.18 -15.00 23.76
C ALA A 28 -31.47 -13.90 24.79
N ALA A 29 -32.43 -14.11 25.72
CA ALA A 29 -32.81 -13.05 26.64
C ALA A 29 -31.90 -12.93 27.88
N ASP A 30 -31.08 -13.92 28.26
CA ASP A 30 -30.37 -13.89 29.56
C ASP A 30 -29.06 -14.70 29.62
N GLN A 31 -28.25 -14.75 28.56
CA GLN A 31 -26.87 -15.22 28.73
C GLN A 31 -25.88 -14.11 28.30
N PRO A 32 -25.01 -13.67 29.24
CA PRO A 32 -23.83 -12.90 28.82
C PRO A 32 -22.96 -13.83 27.97
N LEU A 33 -22.84 -13.54 26.67
CA LEU A 33 -21.88 -14.19 25.79
C LEU A 33 -20.48 -13.97 26.36
N GLN A 34 -19.94 -15.01 27.01
CA GLN A 34 -18.51 -15.18 27.10
C GLN A 34 -18.03 -15.47 25.67
N SER A 35 -17.73 -14.40 24.95
CA SER A 35 -16.92 -14.49 23.74
C SER A 35 -15.52 -14.93 24.16
N GLY A 36 -15.22 -16.20 23.97
CA GLY A 36 -13.88 -16.78 24.14
C GLY A 36 -12.88 -16.38 23.07
N ALA A 37 -13.15 -15.39 22.25
CA ALA A 37 -12.13 -14.58 21.59
C ALA A 37 -11.73 -13.53 22.62
N GLN A 38 -10.63 -13.75 23.33
CA GLN A 38 -9.91 -12.65 23.94
C GLN A 38 -9.72 -11.62 22.82
N PRO A 39 -10.19 -10.36 22.99
CA PRO A 39 -9.78 -9.32 22.08
C PRO A 39 -8.26 -9.39 22.09
N VAL A 40 -7.65 -9.51 20.91
CA VAL A 40 -6.24 -9.18 20.74
C VAL A 40 -6.10 -7.90 21.52
N PRO A 41 -5.25 -7.83 22.56
CA PRO A 41 -5.14 -6.62 23.34
C PRO A 41 -4.88 -5.54 22.30
N ALA A 42 -5.82 -4.58 22.17
CA ALA A 42 -5.52 -3.33 21.51
C ALA A 42 -4.20 -2.93 22.15
N TRP A 43 -3.17 -2.75 21.36
CA TRP A 43 -1.89 -2.33 21.87
C TRP A 43 -2.15 -0.99 22.55
N GLU A 44 -2.54 -1.07 23.84
CA GLU A 44 -2.51 0.06 24.73
C GLU A 44 -1.02 0.39 24.83
N GLY A 45 -0.60 1.30 23.98
CA GLY A 45 0.68 1.94 24.14
C GLY A 45 0.76 2.36 25.61
N PRO A 46 1.89 2.15 26.28
CA PRO A 46 2.01 2.37 27.71
C PRO A 46 1.37 3.71 28.04
N GLU A 47 0.34 3.70 28.90
CA GLU A 47 -0.23 4.90 29.53
C GLU A 47 0.90 5.57 30.33
N GLY A 48 1.67 6.38 29.68
CA GLY A 48 2.82 7.00 30.30
C GLY A 48 3.49 7.99 29.36
N ASN A 49 3.04 9.20 29.40
CA ASN A 49 3.65 10.38 28.84
C ASN A 49 3.18 10.79 27.44
N LYS A 50 2.21 11.71 27.42
CA LYS A 50 2.01 12.65 26.30
C LYS A 50 3.34 13.28 25.85
N LYS A 51 4.33 13.42 26.74
CA LYS A 51 5.72 13.83 26.46
C LYS A 51 6.48 12.87 25.54
N ARG A 52 6.26 11.53 25.60
CA ARG A 52 6.94 10.57 24.70
C ARG A 52 6.39 10.60 23.30
N THR A 53 5.10 10.92 23.13
CA THR A 53 4.47 11.04 21.80
C THR A 53 4.98 12.28 21.07
N GLY A 54 5.07 13.44 21.74
CA GLY A 54 5.69 14.64 21.19
C GLY A 54 7.16 14.42 20.78
N LEU A 55 7.92 13.70 21.59
CA LEU A 55 9.33 13.40 21.33
C LEU A 55 9.51 12.49 20.09
N LEU A 56 8.64 11.50 19.91
CA LEU A 56 8.63 10.64 18.72
C LEU A 56 8.23 11.42 17.47
N ILE A 57 7.31 12.37 17.59
CA ILE A 57 6.88 13.26 16.50
C ILE A 57 8.02 14.23 16.15
N GLY A 58 8.68 14.85 17.12
CA GLY A 58 9.82 15.72 16.89
C GLY A 58 11.03 14.97 16.28
N ALA A 59 11.32 13.75 16.72
CA ALA A 59 12.35 12.91 16.13
C ALA A 59 11.99 12.43 14.72
N ALA A 60 10.72 12.15 14.46
CA ALA A 60 10.20 11.82 13.12
C ALA A 60 10.25 13.05 12.19
N ALA A 61 9.87 14.23 12.66
CA ALA A 61 9.98 15.48 11.91
C ALA A 61 11.43 15.81 11.55
N ALA A 62 12.36 15.63 12.49
CA ALA A 62 13.79 15.80 12.23
C ALA A 62 14.29 14.77 11.21
N ALA A 63 13.84 13.52 11.27
CA ALA A 63 14.20 12.47 10.31
C ALA A 63 13.63 12.79 8.91
N VAL A 64 12.41 13.28 8.81
CA VAL A 64 11.78 13.72 7.55
C VAL A 64 12.52 14.93 6.98
N ALA A 65 12.88 15.92 7.79
CA ALA A 65 13.67 17.07 7.36
C ALA A 65 15.07 16.66 6.86
N VAL A 66 15.70 15.66 7.51
CA VAL A 66 16.98 15.08 7.05
C VAL A 66 16.82 14.38 5.71
N ILE A 67 15.77 13.60 5.53
CA ILE A 67 15.46 12.91 4.26
C ILE A 67 15.14 13.94 3.17
N ALA A 68 14.32 14.95 3.46
CA ALA A 68 14.01 16.04 2.52
C ALA A 68 15.27 16.78 2.08
N LEU A 69 16.18 17.12 3.01
CA LEU A 69 17.48 17.74 2.68
C LEU A 69 18.36 16.85 1.80
N LEU A 70 18.28 15.53 1.92
CA LEU A 70 19.03 14.59 1.06
C LEU A 70 18.45 14.53 -0.36
N VAL A 71 17.15 14.75 -0.53
CA VAL A 71 16.45 14.74 -1.83
C VAL A 71 16.60 16.07 -2.60
N VAL A 72 16.81 17.19 -1.88
CA VAL A 72 16.67 18.57 -2.40
C VAL A 72 17.80 19.05 -3.31
N VAL A 73 18.92 18.34 -3.48
CA VAL A 73 20.13 18.97 -4.03
C VAL A 73 20.46 18.51 -5.46
N VAL A 74 19.72 19.02 -6.43
CA VAL A 74 20.14 18.94 -7.85
C VAL A 74 20.12 20.33 -8.50
N GLY A 75 21.26 21.02 -8.50
CA GLY A 75 21.54 22.13 -9.42
C GLY A 75 22.19 23.37 -8.83
N GLY A 76 23.49 23.57 -9.05
CA GLY A 76 24.13 24.88 -8.92
C GLY A 76 25.64 24.89 -8.56
N LEU A 77 26.44 25.53 -9.34
CA LEU A 77 27.91 25.59 -9.23
C LEU A 77 28.37 26.87 -8.49
N PHE A 78 28.99 26.73 -7.28
CA PHE A 78 29.91 27.76 -6.76
C PHE A 78 30.86 27.20 -5.68
N VAL A 79 32.06 27.80 -5.51
CA VAL A 79 33.16 27.37 -4.63
C VAL A 79 32.98 27.97 -3.24
N ASN A 80 31.98 27.57 -2.48
CA ASN A 80 31.79 27.91 -1.06
C ASN A 80 31.49 26.63 -0.27
N PRO A 81 31.47 26.64 1.07
CA PRO A 81 31.14 25.47 1.88
C PRO A 81 29.81 24.81 1.51
N LYS A 82 28.81 25.60 1.15
CA LYS A 82 27.48 25.15 0.71
C LYS A 82 27.59 24.36 -0.60
N ALA A 83 28.32 24.86 -1.60
CA ALA A 83 28.55 24.15 -2.86
C ALA A 83 29.33 22.83 -2.70
N GLN A 84 30.22 22.73 -1.68
CA GLN A 84 30.90 21.46 -1.40
C GLN A 84 29.95 20.40 -0.84
N VAL A 85 29.05 20.81 0.05
CA VAL A 85 27.99 19.94 0.58
C VAL A 85 27.04 19.54 -0.54
N GLU A 86 26.58 20.48 -1.33
CA GLU A 86 25.70 20.26 -2.48
C GLU A 86 26.30 19.24 -3.46
N LYS A 87 27.55 19.44 -3.86
CA LYS A 87 28.25 18.50 -4.74
C LYS A 87 28.36 17.08 -4.15
N ALA A 88 28.59 16.98 -2.83
CA ALA A 88 28.67 15.69 -2.18
C ALA A 88 27.32 15.00 -2.09
N LEU A 89 26.24 15.75 -1.84
CA LEU A 89 24.88 15.24 -1.84
C LEU A 89 24.48 14.72 -3.23
N ILE A 90 24.71 15.52 -4.28
CA ILE A 90 24.47 15.11 -5.68
C ILE A 90 25.24 13.83 -6.03
N LYS A 91 26.54 13.80 -5.68
CA LYS A 91 27.37 12.63 -5.95
C LYS A 91 26.89 11.39 -5.21
N SER A 92 26.45 11.55 -3.98
CA SER A 92 25.90 10.45 -3.16
C SER A 92 24.59 9.95 -3.75
N ALA A 93 23.66 10.84 -4.10
CA ALA A 93 22.38 10.49 -4.73
C ALA A 93 22.60 9.77 -6.08
N ALA A 94 23.50 10.28 -6.93
CA ALA A 94 23.83 9.65 -8.19
C ALA A 94 24.39 8.22 -8.04
N SER A 95 25.09 7.92 -6.94
CA SER A 95 25.57 6.57 -6.68
C SER A 95 24.44 5.62 -6.32
N TYR A 96 23.41 6.07 -5.61
CA TYR A 96 22.22 5.26 -5.33
C TYR A 96 21.38 5.05 -6.59
N ALA A 97 21.18 6.10 -7.40
CA ALA A 97 20.48 5.97 -8.68
C ALA A 97 21.18 4.97 -9.63
N GLN A 98 22.53 5.02 -9.70
CA GLN A 98 23.29 4.04 -10.49
C GLN A 98 23.17 2.60 -9.94
N ALA A 99 23.09 2.43 -8.63
CA ALA A 99 22.86 1.12 -8.02
C ALA A 99 21.44 0.59 -8.32
N GLU A 100 20.45 1.48 -8.30
CA GLU A 100 19.07 1.17 -8.68
C GLU A 100 18.99 0.74 -10.16
N GLU A 101 19.61 1.50 -11.06
CA GLU A 101 19.73 1.14 -12.48
C GLU A 101 20.41 -0.22 -12.67
N ALA A 102 21.43 -0.53 -11.86
CA ALA A 102 22.14 -1.80 -11.91
C ALA A 102 21.30 -3.01 -11.45
N LEU A 103 20.20 -2.79 -10.71
CA LEU A 103 19.24 -3.84 -10.39
C LEU A 103 18.43 -4.27 -11.61
N GLY A 104 18.40 -3.45 -12.68
CA GLY A 104 17.64 -3.73 -13.89
C GLY A 104 16.12 -3.78 -13.65
N LEU A 105 15.63 -3.03 -12.66
CA LEU A 105 14.20 -2.89 -12.46
C LEU A 105 13.60 -2.02 -13.57
N PRO A 106 12.45 -2.38 -14.14
CA PRO A 106 11.81 -1.58 -15.18
C PRO A 106 11.31 -0.25 -14.61
N ASP A 107 11.45 0.82 -15.41
CA ASP A 107 10.75 2.06 -15.13
C ASP A 107 9.27 1.93 -15.56
N LEU A 108 8.40 1.77 -14.58
CA LEU A 108 6.96 1.61 -14.81
C LEU A 108 6.21 2.94 -14.96
N ASN A 109 6.89 4.07 -14.82
CA ASN A 109 6.24 5.39 -14.92
C ASN A 109 5.61 5.59 -16.29
N ASP A 110 6.33 5.29 -17.38
CA ASP A 110 5.81 5.42 -18.74
C ASP A 110 4.57 4.52 -18.95
N LEU A 111 4.56 3.32 -18.38
CA LEU A 111 3.44 2.40 -18.45
C LEU A 111 2.21 2.96 -17.72
N ILE A 112 2.38 3.44 -16.51
CA ILE A 112 1.29 4.04 -15.71
C ILE A 112 0.77 5.31 -16.40
N GLN A 113 1.66 6.17 -16.88
CA GLN A 113 1.31 7.40 -17.59
C GLN A 113 0.62 7.13 -18.94
N SER A 114 0.92 6.01 -19.61
CA SER A 114 0.24 5.63 -20.86
C SER A 114 -1.26 5.40 -20.68
N ARG A 115 -1.71 5.17 -19.44
CA ARG A 115 -3.11 4.84 -19.09
C ARG A 115 -3.63 3.62 -19.85
N SER A 116 -2.71 2.74 -20.31
CA SER A 116 -3.04 1.49 -20.98
C SER A 116 -2.18 0.37 -20.42
N TRP A 117 -2.69 -0.27 -19.36
CA TRP A 117 -1.97 -1.30 -18.63
C TRP A 117 -2.86 -2.45 -18.18
N ARG A 118 -2.25 -3.58 -17.89
CA ARG A 118 -2.87 -4.74 -17.27
C ARG A 118 -2.06 -5.21 -16.07
N GLN A 119 -2.76 -5.43 -14.98
CA GLN A 119 -2.22 -5.94 -13.73
C GLN A 119 -2.89 -7.26 -13.38
N GLU A 120 -2.09 -8.26 -13.06
CA GLU A 120 -2.57 -9.55 -12.56
C GLU A 120 -1.96 -9.84 -11.20
N PHE A 121 -2.76 -10.34 -10.30
CA PHE A 121 -2.36 -10.79 -8.97
C PHE A 121 -2.97 -12.16 -8.71
N ALA A 122 -2.17 -13.14 -8.31
CA ALA A 122 -2.66 -14.44 -7.90
C ALA A 122 -2.05 -14.86 -6.58
N LEU A 123 -2.87 -15.40 -5.71
CA LEU A 123 -2.48 -15.97 -4.43
C LEU A 123 -2.88 -17.44 -4.40
N THR A 124 -1.95 -18.32 -4.04
CA THR A 124 -2.17 -19.76 -3.95
C THR A 124 -1.73 -20.28 -2.59
N LEU A 125 -2.57 -21.05 -1.95
CA LEU A 125 -2.22 -21.76 -0.73
C LEU A 125 -1.42 -23.02 -1.11
N ASN A 126 -0.14 -23.09 -0.71
CA ASN A 126 0.70 -24.24 -0.95
C ASN A 126 0.52 -25.29 0.16
N SER A 127 0.56 -24.85 1.42
CA SER A 127 0.36 -25.74 2.58
C SER A 127 -0.08 -24.98 3.84
N VAL A 128 -0.69 -25.69 4.76
CA VAL A 128 -1.01 -25.25 6.12
C VAL A 128 -0.54 -26.33 7.09
N ASN A 129 -0.16 -25.96 8.29
CA ASN A 129 0.31 -26.88 9.32
C ASN A 129 -0.86 -27.69 9.90
N ASP A 130 -0.84 -29.00 9.70
CA ASP A 130 -1.86 -29.94 10.20
C ASP A 130 -2.02 -29.89 11.73
N SER A 131 -0.90 -29.73 12.45
CA SER A 131 -0.92 -29.67 13.91
C SER A 131 -1.62 -28.43 14.45
N MET A 132 -1.61 -27.35 13.69
CA MET A 132 -2.28 -26.09 14.05
C MET A 132 -3.79 -26.22 13.89
N MET A 133 -4.22 -26.88 12.82
CA MET A 133 -5.65 -27.10 12.54
C MET A 133 -6.21 -28.32 13.28
N GLY A 134 -5.33 -29.20 13.80
CA GLY A 134 -5.73 -30.45 14.44
C GLY A 134 -6.30 -31.48 13.48
N MET A 135 -6.11 -31.28 12.16
CA MET A 135 -6.65 -32.14 11.09
C MET A 135 -5.71 -32.11 9.87
N ASP A 136 -5.85 -33.05 8.96
CA ASP A 136 -5.12 -33.10 7.69
C ASP A 136 -5.61 -31.97 6.77
N THR A 137 -4.74 -31.01 6.48
CA THR A 137 -5.00 -29.85 5.63
C THR A 137 -4.36 -29.97 4.25
N SER A 138 -3.68 -31.07 3.95
CA SER A 138 -2.96 -31.26 2.69
C SER A 138 -3.85 -31.09 1.43
N ALA A 139 -5.14 -31.39 1.59
CA ALA A 139 -6.13 -31.22 0.53
C ALA A 139 -6.39 -29.75 0.15
N LEU A 140 -6.10 -28.78 1.03
CA LEU A 140 -6.26 -27.36 0.73
C LEU A 140 -5.20 -26.80 -0.23
N GLY A 141 -4.11 -27.54 -0.45
CA GLY A 141 -3.08 -27.14 -1.38
C GLY A 141 -3.64 -26.87 -2.78
N GLY A 142 -3.17 -25.76 -3.37
CA GLY A 142 -3.64 -25.30 -4.68
C GLY A 142 -4.94 -24.51 -4.69
N LEU A 143 -5.56 -24.27 -3.52
CA LEU A 143 -6.66 -23.32 -3.40
C LEU A 143 -6.11 -21.90 -3.54
N GLY A 144 -6.77 -21.07 -4.34
CA GLY A 144 -6.30 -19.72 -4.57
C GLY A 144 -7.32 -18.77 -5.14
N MET A 145 -6.88 -17.53 -5.29
CA MET A 145 -7.64 -16.47 -5.93
C MET A 145 -6.75 -15.70 -6.91
N ARG A 146 -7.37 -15.15 -7.95
CA ARG A 146 -6.72 -14.31 -8.94
C ARG A 146 -7.54 -13.05 -9.14
N LEU A 147 -6.85 -11.92 -9.20
CA LEU A 147 -7.39 -10.62 -9.57
C LEU A 147 -6.68 -10.18 -10.85
N ASN A 148 -7.43 -9.85 -11.88
CA ASN A 148 -6.92 -9.33 -13.14
C ASN A 148 -7.61 -8.00 -13.42
N MET A 149 -6.83 -6.92 -13.52
CA MET A 149 -7.32 -5.59 -13.81
C MET A 149 -6.68 -5.09 -15.10
N GLY A 150 -7.46 -4.55 -16.00
CA GLY A 150 -6.99 -3.91 -17.22
C GLY A 150 -7.62 -2.53 -17.37
N LEU A 151 -6.82 -1.57 -17.78
CA LEU A 151 -7.25 -0.22 -18.14
C LEU A 151 -6.75 0.08 -19.55
N ASP A 152 -7.60 0.65 -20.36
CA ASP A 152 -7.25 1.33 -21.61
C ASP A 152 -8.09 2.60 -21.70
N ALA A 153 -7.52 3.71 -21.25
CA ALA A 153 -8.23 4.97 -21.18
C ALA A 153 -8.54 5.52 -22.60
N ALA A 154 -7.66 5.27 -23.57
CA ALA A 154 -7.88 5.74 -24.95
C ALA A 154 -9.06 5.04 -25.61
N GLU A 155 -9.22 3.73 -25.37
CA GLU A 155 -10.35 2.93 -25.87
C GLU A 155 -11.53 2.95 -24.88
N ARG A 156 -11.44 3.72 -23.78
CA ARG A 156 -12.43 3.83 -22.70
C ARG A 156 -12.92 2.44 -22.24
N ASN A 157 -11.96 1.61 -21.86
CA ASN A 157 -12.19 0.24 -21.45
C ASN A 157 -11.48 -0.08 -20.14
N MET A 158 -12.20 -0.66 -19.19
CA MET A 158 -11.65 -1.16 -17.94
C MET A 158 -12.24 -2.53 -17.64
N ASP A 159 -11.38 -3.46 -17.26
CA ASP A 159 -11.78 -4.81 -16.85
C ASP A 159 -11.33 -5.07 -15.40
N LEU A 160 -12.19 -5.75 -14.66
CA LEU A 160 -11.89 -6.28 -13.32
C LEU A 160 -12.41 -7.72 -13.26
N GLU A 161 -11.49 -8.69 -13.25
CA GLU A 161 -11.83 -10.10 -13.11
C GLU A 161 -11.33 -10.62 -11.77
N LEU A 162 -12.23 -11.22 -11.02
CA LEU A 162 -11.93 -11.96 -9.78
C LEU A 162 -12.23 -13.44 -10.01
N SER A 163 -11.23 -14.28 -9.78
CA SER A 163 -11.35 -15.73 -9.93
C SER A 163 -10.99 -16.44 -8.63
N ALA A 164 -11.74 -17.48 -8.28
CA ALA A 164 -11.35 -18.47 -7.31
C ALA A 164 -11.02 -19.77 -8.05
N PHE A 165 -9.95 -20.44 -7.65
CA PHE A 165 -9.52 -21.69 -8.29
C PHE A 165 -9.00 -22.71 -7.27
N TRP A 166 -8.94 -23.99 -7.68
CA TRP A 166 -8.36 -25.05 -6.88
C TRP A 166 -7.65 -26.09 -7.75
N GLY A 167 -6.35 -26.23 -7.54
CA GLY A 167 -5.54 -27.14 -8.33
C GLY A 167 -5.51 -26.81 -9.82
N GLY A 168 -5.64 -25.49 -10.16
CA GLY A 168 -5.67 -24.99 -11.53
C GLY A 168 -7.05 -25.04 -12.21
N GLU A 169 -8.09 -25.55 -11.53
CA GLU A 169 -9.47 -25.51 -12.02
C GLU A 169 -10.19 -24.28 -11.46
N ASP A 170 -10.80 -23.47 -12.33
CA ASP A 170 -11.58 -22.30 -11.92
C ASP A 170 -12.88 -22.74 -11.25
N LEU A 171 -13.06 -22.33 -9.99
CA LEU A 171 -14.27 -22.56 -9.21
C LEU A 171 -15.34 -21.50 -9.50
N LEU A 172 -14.90 -20.26 -9.63
CA LEU A 172 -15.74 -19.10 -9.88
C LEU A 172 -14.94 -18.01 -10.57
N ASN A 173 -15.49 -17.45 -11.65
CA ASN A 173 -14.96 -16.26 -12.30
C ASN A 173 -16.04 -15.19 -12.34
N LEU A 174 -15.72 -14.00 -11.87
CA LEU A 174 -16.55 -12.82 -11.88
C LEU A 174 -15.84 -11.74 -12.68
N LEU A 175 -16.42 -11.27 -13.76
CA LEU A 175 -15.89 -10.20 -14.58
C LEU A 175 -16.83 -9.00 -14.53
N VAL A 176 -16.30 -7.85 -14.17
CA VAL A 176 -16.90 -6.55 -14.34
C VAL A 176 -16.10 -5.82 -15.42
N THR A 177 -16.74 -5.33 -16.45
CA THR A 177 -16.09 -4.55 -17.49
C THR A 177 -16.86 -3.27 -17.77
N ALA A 178 -16.15 -2.14 -17.80
CA ALA A 178 -16.68 -0.86 -18.26
C ALA A 178 -16.21 -0.61 -19.69
N ARG A 179 -17.12 -0.23 -20.55
CA ARG A 179 -16.87 0.15 -21.95
C ARG A 179 -17.58 1.45 -22.24
N ASP A 180 -16.83 2.54 -22.18
CA ASP A 180 -17.39 3.88 -22.17
C ASP A 180 -18.48 4.02 -21.11
N ALA A 181 -19.71 4.34 -21.48
CA ALA A 181 -20.84 4.47 -20.55
C ALA A 181 -21.52 3.14 -20.18
N GLU A 182 -21.05 2.00 -20.66
CA GLU A 182 -21.68 0.70 -20.43
C GLU A 182 -20.88 -0.11 -19.40
N LEU A 183 -21.56 -0.52 -18.32
CA LEU A 183 -21.00 -1.40 -17.28
C LEU A 183 -21.63 -2.79 -17.41
N TYR A 184 -20.79 -3.81 -17.54
CA TYR A 184 -21.22 -5.20 -17.69
C TYR A 184 -20.71 -6.06 -16.56
N PHE A 185 -21.51 -7.01 -16.15
CA PHE A 185 -21.17 -8.12 -15.27
C PHE A 185 -21.34 -9.45 -16.01
N SER A 186 -20.35 -10.32 -15.91
CA SER A 186 -20.45 -11.67 -16.47
C SER A 186 -19.73 -12.71 -15.59
N SER A 187 -20.22 -13.94 -15.66
CA SER A 187 -19.64 -15.11 -15.02
C SER A 187 -19.99 -16.36 -15.84
N PRO A 188 -18.99 -17.14 -16.28
CA PRO A 188 -19.26 -18.41 -16.97
C PRO A 188 -20.13 -19.35 -16.15
N GLN A 189 -19.92 -19.37 -14.83
CA GLN A 189 -20.61 -20.27 -13.91
C GLN A 189 -22.02 -19.76 -13.57
N LEU A 190 -22.19 -18.46 -13.32
CA LEU A 190 -23.42 -17.92 -12.77
C LEU A 190 -24.36 -17.33 -13.83
N THR A 191 -23.84 -16.61 -14.82
CA THR A 191 -24.68 -15.91 -15.79
C THR A 191 -24.68 -16.54 -17.17
N GLY A 192 -23.51 -17.03 -17.66
CA GLY A 192 -23.35 -17.56 -19.01
C GLY A 192 -23.60 -16.54 -20.13
N THR A 193 -24.00 -15.32 -19.77
CA THR A 193 -24.32 -14.15 -20.61
C THR A 193 -23.84 -12.94 -19.85
N ALA A 194 -23.32 -11.92 -20.53
CA ALA A 194 -22.97 -10.66 -19.90
C ALA A 194 -24.23 -9.79 -19.78
N TYR A 195 -24.51 -9.34 -18.57
CA TYR A 195 -25.61 -8.41 -18.30
C TYR A 195 -25.04 -7.05 -17.93
N GLY A 196 -25.55 -6.00 -18.55
CA GLY A 196 -25.04 -4.66 -18.35
C GLY A 196 -26.13 -3.61 -18.21
N LEU A 197 -25.68 -2.42 -17.90
CA LEU A 197 -26.48 -1.21 -17.89
C LEU A 197 -25.66 -0.08 -18.53
N ASN A 198 -26.37 0.87 -19.15
CA ASN A 198 -25.73 2.10 -19.58
C ASN A 198 -25.82 3.10 -18.44
N THR A 199 -24.67 3.53 -17.93
CA THR A 199 -24.58 4.37 -16.74
C THR A 199 -25.04 5.81 -16.99
N GLU A 200 -24.96 6.30 -18.23
CA GLU A 200 -25.44 7.63 -18.60
C GLU A 200 -26.97 7.68 -18.69
N THR A 201 -27.61 6.61 -19.12
CA THR A 201 -29.08 6.56 -19.25
C THR A 201 -29.77 5.88 -18.07
N MET A 202 -29.00 5.33 -17.14
CA MET A 202 -29.49 4.52 -16.02
C MET A 202 -30.62 5.20 -15.24
N GLY A 203 -30.49 6.49 -14.95
CA GLY A 203 -31.52 7.23 -14.22
C GLY A 203 -32.82 7.34 -14.97
N ALA A 204 -32.76 7.67 -16.26
CA ALA A 204 -33.95 7.74 -17.12
C ALA A 204 -34.62 6.37 -17.25
N ASP A 205 -33.85 5.31 -17.42
CA ASP A 205 -34.31 3.93 -17.52
C ASP A 205 -34.96 3.45 -16.22
N LEU A 206 -34.34 3.74 -15.06
CA LEU A 206 -34.90 3.44 -13.75
C LEU A 206 -36.18 4.23 -13.46
N ALA A 207 -36.23 5.51 -13.86
CA ALA A 207 -37.42 6.34 -13.72
C ALA A 207 -38.58 5.77 -14.56
N ALA A 208 -38.30 5.36 -15.80
CA ALA A 208 -39.28 4.75 -16.68
C ALA A 208 -39.80 3.40 -16.14
N ALA A 209 -38.91 2.54 -15.64
CA ALA A 209 -39.24 1.23 -15.11
C ALA A 209 -39.99 1.29 -13.76
N SER A 210 -39.63 2.23 -12.86
CA SER A 210 -40.23 2.33 -11.53
C SER A 210 -41.34 3.35 -11.39
N GLY A 211 -41.54 4.21 -12.41
CA GLY A 211 -42.45 5.38 -12.34
C GLY A 211 -41.96 6.46 -11.36
N ASN A 212 -40.71 6.41 -10.89
CA ASN A 212 -40.13 7.34 -9.95
C ASN A 212 -39.23 8.36 -10.67
N GLU A 213 -39.82 9.51 -11.03
CA GLU A 213 -39.13 10.60 -11.73
C GLU A 213 -37.91 11.17 -10.99
N SER A 214 -37.83 11.02 -9.66
CA SER A 214 -36.68 11.54 -8.89
C SER A 214 -35.36 10.84 -9.20
N ARG A 215 -35.41 9.73 -9.91
CA ARG A 215 -34.21 8.97 -10.33
C ARG A 215 -33.71 9.33 -11.73
N ARG A 216 -34.43 10.19 -12.44
CA ARG A 216 -34.15 10.48 -13.87
C ARG A 216 -32.77 11.06 -14.11
N ASP A 217 -32.29 11.86 -13.20
CA ASP A 217 -31.03 12.61 -13.32
C ASP A 217 -29.79 11.82 -12.88
N ILE A 218 -29.95 10.56 -12.50
CA ILE A 218 -28.81 9.68 -12.19
C ILE A 218 -28.08 9.35 -13.50
N SER A 219 -26.84 9.83 -13.61
CA SER A 219 -25.99 9.63 -14.78
C SER A 219 -24.53 9.66 -14.34
N PHE A 220 -23.74 8.67 -14.72
CA PHE A 220 -22.34 8.59 -14.39
C PHE A 220 -21.54 8.01 -15.53
N ASN A 221 -20.40 8.61 -15.86
CA ASN A 221 -19.42 8.01 -16.76
C ASN A 221 -18.07 7.92 -16.04
N PHE A 222 -17.60 6.70 -15.83
CA PHE A 222 -16.37 6.44 -15.11
C PHE A 222 -15.15 7.10 -15.78
N PHE A 223 -15.09 7.07 -17.12
CA PHE A 223 -13.94 7.60 -17.85
C PHE A 223 -13.91 9.13 -17.85
N ASP A 224 -15.06 9.80 -17.92
CA ASP A 224 -15.14 11.25 -17.78
C ASP A 224 -14.66 11.69 -16.38
N TRP A 225 -15.13 10.99 -15.34
CA TRP A 225 -14.66 11.21 -13.98
C TRP A 225 -13.16 10.94 -13.82
N MET A 226 -12.65 9.86 -14.42
CA MET A 226 -11.22 9.53 -14.37
C MET A 226 -10.38 10.59 -15.10
N ASP A 227 -10.82 11.06 -16.25
CA ASP A 227 -10.14 12.13 -16.99
C ASP A 227 -10.10 13.41 -16.16
N GLU A 228 -11.19 13.80 -15.50
CA GLU A 228 -11.25 14.94 -14.60
C GLU A 228 -10.32 14.75 -13.38
N ALA A 229 -10.32 13.57 -12.77
CA ALA A 229 -9.42 13.24 -11.66
C ALA A 229 -7.95 13.34 -12.04
N LEU A 230 -7.60 12.94 -13.27
CA LEU A 230 -6.23 12.97 -13.76
C LEU A 230 -5.80 14.37 -14.20
N ASP A 231 -6.73 15.19 -14.71
CA ASP A 231 -6.47 16.59 -15.05
C ASP A 231 -6.21 17.43 -13.77
N MET A 232 -6.82 17.06 -12.63
CA MET A 232 -6.52 17.68 -11.34
C MET A 232 -5.12 17.35 -10.82
N MET A 233 -4.58 16.19 -11.18
CA MET A 233 -3.22 15.76 -10.82
C MET A 233 -2.24 16.14 -11.93
N ASP A 234 -1.95 17.44 -12.11
CA ASP A 234 -0.89 17.87 -13.04
C ASP A 234 0.50 17.50 -12.48
N PRO A 235 1.17 16.42 -12.97
CA PRO A 235 2.46 16.02 -12.44
C PRO A 235 3.53 17.09 -12.62
N GLU A 236 3.47 17.88 -13.71
CA GLU A 236 4.47 18.93 -13.97
C GLU A 236 4.31 20.11 -12.99
N GLU A 237 3.08 20.45 -12.62
CA GLU A 237 2.81 21.48 -11.62
C GLU A 237 3.22 21.02 -10.23
N THR A 238 2.88 19.79 -9.87
CA THR A 238 3.27 19.14 -8.61
C THR A 238 4.78 19.09 -8.47
N ASP A 239 5.49 18.58 -9.48
CA ASP A 239 6.96 18.51 -9.48
C ASP A 239 7.59 19.89 -9.36
N ARG A 240 7.06 20.88 -10.06
CA ARG A 240 7.54 22.26 -9.99
C ARG A 240 7.36 22.84 -8.59
N ALA A 241 6.18 22.67 -7.97
CA ALA A 241 5.91 23.16 -6.62
C ALA A 241 6.86 22.52 -5.58
N VAL A 242 7.05 21.20 -5.65
CA VAL A 242 7.99 20.46 -4.81
C VAL A 242 9.41 20.97 -5.00
N GLN A 243 9.87 21.18 -6.25
CA GLN A 243 11.20 21.68 -6.54
C GLN A 243 11.41 23.11 -6.03
N GLU A 244 10.40 23.97 -6.14
CA GLU A 244 10.46 25.35 -5.63
C GLU A 244 10.54 25.37 -4.10
N ALA A 245 9.73 24.59 -3.41
CA ALA A 245 9.77 24.47 -1.95
C ALA A 245 11.11 23.91 -1.47
N ASN A 246 11.60 22.85 -2.11
CA ASN A 246 12.91 22.28 -1.85
C ASN A 246 14.03 23.32 -2.02
N LYS A 247 13.99 24.07 -3.10
CA LYS A 247 14.98 25.12 -3.40
C LYS A 247 14.94 26.23 -2.35
N ALA A 248 13.75 26.68 -1.97
CA ALA A 248 13.61 27.72 -0.95
C ALA A 248 14.19 27.27 0.40
N LEU A 249 13.88 26.05 0.84
CA LEU A 249 14.43 25.44 2.04
C LEU A 249 15.97 25.40 2.01
N TRP A 250 16.53 24.95 0.89
CA TRP A 250 17.99 24.89 0.73
C TRP A 250 18.61 26.28 0.67
N GLU A 251 18.01 27.26 -0.01
CA GLU A 251 18.50 28.63 -0.09
C GLU A 251 18.57 29.29 1.30
N ALA A 252 17.60 29.03 2.17
CA ALA A 252 17.57 29.50 3.56
C ALA A 252 18.66 28.84 4.44
N ALA A 253 19.06 27.61 4.14
CA ALA A 253 20.04 26.88 4.91
C ALA A 253 21.43 27.56 4.90
N LYS A 254 22.05 27.64 6.07
CA LYS A 254 23.40 28.20 6.28
C LYS A 254 24.39 27.06 6.42
N VAL A 255 25.47 27.06 5.64
CA VAL A 255 26.50 26.02 5.68
C VAL A 255 27.84 26.60 6.08
N LYS A 256 28.46 26.01 7.11
CA LYS A 256 29.76 26.42 7.63
C LYS A 256 30.66 25.21 7.87
N LYS A 257 31.89 25.25 7.41
CA LYS A 257 32.88 24.23 7.76
C LYS A 257 33.18 24.33 9.25
N SER A 258 32.97 23.24 10.00
CA SER A 258 33.11 23.18 11.45
C SER A 258 34.35 22.41 11.90
N GLY A 259 35.00 21.63 10.99
CA GLY A 259 36.21 20.90 11.37
C GLY A 259 36.50 19.68 10.51
N ALA A 260 37.14 18.70 11.15
CA ALA A 260 37.37 17.38 10.56
C ALA A 260 37.19 16.30 11.65
N LYS A 261 36.73 15.14 11.28
CA LYS A 261 36.47 14.00 12.17
C LYS A 261 36.87 12.71 11.46
N THR A 262 37.39 11.76 12.23
CA THR A 262 37.54 10.39 11.75
C THR A 262 36.35 9.60 12.19
N LEU A 263 35.61 9.02 11.26
CA LEU A 263 34.45 8.16 11.50
C LEU A 263 34.89 6.70 11.37
N ASN A 264 34.23 5.84 12.11
CA ASN A 264 34.27 4.41 11.87
C ASN A 264 32.92 4.00 11.28
N VAL A 265 32.91 3.72 9.98
CA VAL A 265 31.72 3.28 9.26
C VAL A 265 31.88 1.80 9.00
N ASN A 266 31.08 0.97 9.66
CA ASN A 266 31.09 -0.50 9.55
C ASN A 266 32.50 -1.14 9.64
N GLY A 267 33.35 -0.63 10.53
CA GLY A 267 34.71 -1.13 10.73
C GLY A 267 35.79 -0.42 9.89
N THR A 268 35.42 0.39 8.92
CA THR A 268 36.35 1.16 8.08
C THR A 268 36.54 2.58 8.63
N SER A 269 37.79 2.98 8.80
CA SER A 269 38.14 4.32 9.32
C SER A 269 38.18 5.33 8.15
N THR A 270 37.25 6.28 8.13
CA THR A 270 37.14 7.31 7.09
C THR A 270 37.43 8.70 7.69
N LYS A 271 38.38 9.44 7.08
CA LYS A 271 38.64 10.83 7.43
C LYS A 271 37.66 11.75 6.70
N THR A 272 36.95 12.58 7.45
CA THR A 272 35.91 13.45 6.89
C THR A 272 36.15 14.91 7.26
N SER A 273 35.71 15.81 6.38
CA SER A 273 35.50 17.23 6.68
C SER A 273 34.06 17.39 7.19
N VAL A 274 33.90 18.11 8.29
CA VAL A 274 32.60 18.33 8.93
C VAL A 274 32.06 19.71 8.54
N TYR A 275 30.83 19.74 8.07
CA TYR A 275 30.08 20.94 7.72
C TYR A 275 28.82 21.02 8.58
N ARG A 276 28.69 22.11 9.35
CA ARG A 276 27.47 22.43 10.05
C ARG A 276 26.48 23.04 9.06
N VAL A 277 25.33 22.40 8.89
CA VAL A 277 24.17 22.93 8.16
C VAL A 277 23.16 23.36 9.20
N THR A 278 22.74 24.63 9.14
CA THR A 278 21.67 25.16 9.98
C THR A 278 20.52 25.56 9.08
N VAL A 279 19.37 24.94 9.26
CA VAL A 279 18.12 25.30 8.59
C VAL A 279 17.29 26.09 9.60
N PRO A 280 16.91 27.35 9.28
CA PRO A 280 16.05 28.13 10.17
C PRO A 280 14.71 27.48 10.36
N GLN A 281 14.13 27.57 11.56
CA GLN A 281 12.81 27.06 11.89
C GLN A 281 11.75 27.61 10.90
N GLU A 282 11.73 28.94 10.71
CA GLU A 282 10.81 29.60 9.77
C GLU A 282 10.83 28.96 8.37
N ALA A 283 12.01 28.61 7.84
CA ALA A 283 12.11 27.97 6.53
C ALA A 283 11.59 26.52 6.51
N MET A 284 11.64 25.82 7.63
CA MET A 284 11.02 24.48 7.76
C MET A 284 9.51 24.57 7.87
N GLU A 285 9.00 25.57 8.57
CA GLU A 285 7.56 25.86 8.66
C GLU A 285 7.00 26.25 7.30
N ASP A 286 7.67 27.16 6.58
CA ASP A 286 7.31 27.55 5.20
C ASP A 286 7.28 26.32 4.26
N TYR A 287 8.23 25.39 4.42
CA TYR A 287 8.24 24.16 3.65
C TYR A 287 7.06 23.25 3.98
N VAL A 288 6.72 23.11 5.27
CA VAL A 288 5.56 22.32 5.72
C VAL A 288 4.27 22.92 5.18
N ASP A 289 4.14 24.26 5.23
CA ASP A 289 2.98 24.96 4.69
C ASP A 289 2.85 24.78 3.19
N ALA A 290 3.95 24.93 2.44
CA ALA A 290 3.95 24.71 1.00
C ALA A 290 3.54 23.29 0.61
N MET A 291 3.98 22.27 1.39
CA MET A 291 3.59 20.88 1.15
C MET A 291 2.11 20.64 1.53
N ALA A 292 1.64 21.20 2.63
CA ALA A 292 0.23 21.11 3.02
C ALA A 292 -0.68 21.81 2.00
N GLU A 293 -0.30 23.00 1.52
CA GLU A 293 -1.02 23.71 0.46
C GLU A 293 -1.07 22.90 -0.84
N LEU A 294 0.05 22.30 -1.25
CA LEU A 294 0.12 21.43 -2.42
C LEU A 294 -0.82 20.23 -2.28
N MET A 295 -0.82 19.55 -1.14
CA MET A 295 -1.70 18.40 -0.89
C MET A 295 -3.17 18.79 -0.81
N SER A 296 -3.48 19.94 -0.22
CA SER A 296 -4.85 20.48 -0.12
C SER A 296 -5.36 21.05 -1.45
N SER A 297 -4.45 21.48 -2.36
CA SER A 297 -4.85 21.96 -3.70
C SER A 297 -5.36 20.85 -4.61
N MET A 298 -5.01 19.58 -4.30
CA MET A 298 -5.60 18.39 -4.93
C MET A 298 -7.02 18.22 -4.38
N ASN A 299 -7.97 19.00 -4.90
CA ASN A 299 -9.34 19.09 -4.38
C ASN A 299 -10.16 17.82 -4.71
N TYR A 300 -9.78 16.68 -4.11
CA TYR A 300 -10.53 15.43 -4.24
C TYR A 300 -11.98 15.52 -3.74
N TYR A 301 -12.26 16.50 -2.86
CA TYR A 301 -13.59 16.68 -2.29
C TYR A 301 -14.65 16.97 -3.36
N ASP A 302 -14.42 17.98 -4.19
CA ASP A 302 -15.34 18.35 -5.27
C ASP A 302 -15.50 17.21 -6.29
N LEU A 303 -14.40 16.52 -6.60
CA LEU A 303 -14.41 15.38 -7.50
C LEU A 303 -15.30 14.23 -6.99
N TYR A 304 -15.17 13.88 -5.70
CA TYR A 304 -16.02 12.85 -5.09
C TYR A 304 -17.46 13.33 -4.91
N GLU A 305 -17.69 14.59 -4.56
CA GLU A 305 -19.02 15.16 -4.45
C GLU A 305 -19.76 15.05 -5.78
N ASP A 306 -19.14 15.45 -6.87
CA ASP A 306 -19.75 15.38 -8.21
C ASP A 306 -19.98 13.93 -8.65
N MET A 307 -19.03 13.03 -8.39
CA MET A 307 -19.20 11.60 -8.68
C MET A 307 -20.42 11.02 -7.92
N PHE A 308 -20.48 11.16 -6.61
CA PHE A 308 -21.57 10.57 -5.82
C PHE A 308 -22.92 11.23 -6.10
N ARG A 309 -22.93 12.53 -6.38
CA ARG A 309 -24.13 13.24 -6.78
C ARG A 309 -24.65 12.72 -8.14
N SER A 310 -23.76 12.52 -9.09
CA SER A 310 -24.10 11.95 -10.40
C SER A 310 -24.61 10.51 -10.30
N MET A 311 -24.09 9.73 -9.33
CA MET A 311 -24.56 8.37 -9.02
C MET A 311 -25.90 8.35 -8.27
N GLY A 312 -26.48 9.50 -7.92
CA GLY A 312 -27.76 9.61 -7.24
C GLY A 312 -27.74 9.28 -5.76
N VAL A 313 -26.58 9.40 -5.12
CA VAL A 313 -26.44 9.30 -3.66
C VAL A 313 -27.24 10.43 -3.02
N SER A 314 -27.98 10.15 -1.94
CA SER A 314 -28.79 11.17 -1.28
C SER A 314 -27.90 12.27 -0.68
N GLN A 315 -28.41 13.50 -0.63
CA GLN A 315 -27.65 14.62 -0.06
C GLN A 315 -27.26 14.36 1.41
N GLU A 316 -28.06 13.61 2.16
CA GLU A 316 -27.78 13.23 3.55
C GLU A 316 -26.61 12.25 3.62
N ASP A 317 -26.64 11.14 2.85
CA ASP A 317 -25.56 10.16 2.81
C ASP A 317 -24.27 10.76 2.24
N LEU A 318 -24.40 11.67 1.25
CA LEU A 318 -23.28 12.40 0.67
C LEU A 318 -22.64 13.33 1.72
N THR A 319 -23.43 14.07 2.48
CA THR A 319 -22.92 14.95 3.54
C THR A 319 -22.17 14.14 4.59
N ASP A 320 -22.74 13.03 5.06
CA ASP A 320 -22.10 12.15 6.03
C ASP A 320 -20.75 11.59 5.51
N PHE A 321 -20.70 11.22 4.21
CA PHE A 321 -19.48 10.75 3.58
C PHE A 321 -18.42 11.85 3.44
N LEU A 322 -18.83 13.03 2.99
CA LEU A 322 -17.94 14.17 2.80
C LEU A 322 -17.43 14.72 4.14
N GLU A 323 -18.27 14.77 5.19
CA GLU A 323 -17.83 15.07 6.57
C GLU A 323 -16.82 14.03 7.08
N ALA A 324 -17.00 12.75 6.72
CA ALA A 324 -16.02 11.72 7.05
C ALA A 324 -14.70 11.92 6.29
N LEU A 325 -14.73 12.29 4.99
CA LEU A 325 -13.56 12.64 4.20
C LEU A 325 -12.88 13.91 4.73
N GLU A 326 -13.63 14.96 5.04
CA GLU A 326 -13.10 16.19 5.62
C GLU A 326 -12.45 15.93 6.99
N SER A 327 -13.04 15.04 7.79
CA SER A 327 -12.42 14.57 9.03
C SER A 327 -11.15 13.73 8.81
N MET A 328 -10.92 13.23 7.60
CA MET A 328 -9.70 12.54 7.14
C MET A 328 -8.73 13.48 6.42
N ASP A 329 -9.14 14.74 6.15
CA ASP A 329 -8.21 15.78 5.67
C ASP A 329 -7.28 16.19 6.81
N THR A 330 -6.32 15.31 7.06
CA THR A 330 -5.33 15.43 8.13
C THR A 330 -4.14 16.28 7.73
N TYR A 331 -4.10 16.82 6.49
CA TYR A 331 -2.89 17.52 6.01
C TYR A 331 -2.67 18.84 6.79
N GLY A 332 -3.73 19.61 7.00
CA GLY A 332 -3.65 20.81 7.81
C GLY A 332 -3.34 20.51 9.28
N GLU A 333 -4.03 19.52 9.88
CA GLU A 333 -3.75 19.09 11.25
C GLU A 333 -2.36 18.47 11.38
N ALA A 334 -1.92 17.67 10.40
CA ALA A 334 -0.58 17.11 10.37
C ALA A 334 0.49 18.21 10.26
N ALA A 335 0.26 19.23 9.43
CA ALA A 335 1.14 20.39 9.32
C ALA A 335 1.27 21.12 10.65
N GLU A 336 0.16 21.39 11.35
CA GLU A 336 0.18 22.04 12.67
C GLU A 336 0.93 21.18 13.72
N ILE A 337 0.68 19.86 13.75
CA ILE A 337 1.42 18.94 14.64
C ILE A 337 2.92 18.96 14.34
N ILE A 338 3.30 18.99 13.05
CA ILE A 338 4.72 19.08 12.64
C ILE A 338 5.30 20.42 13.07
N LYS A 339 4.58 21.53 12.88
CA LYS A 339 5.03 22.87 13.31
C LYS A 339 5.17 22.98 14.84
N GLU A 340 4.24 22.41 15.62
CA GLU A 340 4.42 22.34 17.09
C GLU A 340 5.72 21.62 17.45
N GLY A 341 6.07 20.55 16.73
CA GLY A 341 7.36 19.86 16.90
C GLY A 341 8.56 20.71 16.46
N LEU A 342 8.41 21.52 15.41
CA LEU A 342 9.45 22.45 14.96
C LEU A 342 9.65 23.61 15.94
N ASP A 343 8.59 24.09 16.60
CA ASP A 343 8.67 25.10 17.68
C ASP A 343 9.55 24.61 18.84
N GLU A 344 9.43 23.34 19.21
CA GLU A 344 10.26 22.74 20.26
C GLU A 344 11.71 22.53 19.80
N LEU A 345 11.92 22.24 18.52
CA LEU A 345 13.22 21.99 17.92
C LEU A 345 14.02 23.29 17.69
N GLY A 346 13.33 24.38 17.25
CA GLY A 346 13.96 25.59 16.77
C GLY A 346 14.72 25.39 15.45
N ASP A 347 15.85 26.06 15.28
CA ASP A 347 16.71 25.87 14.11
C ASP A 347 17.28 24.45 14.06
N LEU A 348 17.13 23.75 12.93
CA LEU A 348 17.70 22.42 12.72
C LEU A 348 19.21 22.53 12.46
N ASN A 349 20.00 21.90 13.30
CA ASN A 349 21.46 21.87 13.19
C ASN A 349 21.95 20.46 12.86
N LEU A 350 22.54 20.27 11.69
CA LEU A 350 23.11 19.00 11.23
C LEU A 350 24.61 19.12 11.01
N ASP A 351 25.38 18.11 11.43
CA ASP A 351 26.77 17.96 11.02
C ASP A 351 26.84 16.96 9.86
N LEU A 352 27.10 17.46 8.65
CA LEU A 352 27.39 16.66 7.47
C LEU A 352 28.89 16.35 7.40
N CYS A 353 29.23 15.07 7.43
CA CYS A 353 30.59 14.59 7.35
C CYS A 353 30.91 14.12 5.93
N LEU A 354 31.78 14.84 5.23
CA LEU A 354 32.14 14.55 3.84
C LEU A 354 33.49 13.85 3.76
N GLY A 355 33.52 12.65 3.16
CA GLY A 355 34.72 11.86 2.88
C GLY A 355 34.77 11.47 1.40
N ASP A 356 35.93 11.65 0.75
CA ASP A 356 36.15 11.32 -0.67
C ASP A 356 35.12 11.94 -1.65
N GLY A 357 34.52 13.06 -1.23
CA GLY A 357 33.52 13.78 -2.00
C GLY A 357 32.10 13.22 -1.91
N TYR A 358 31.85 12.29 -0.98
CA TYR A 358 30.54 11.75 -0.63
C TYR A 358 30.11 12.22 0.78
N VAL A 359 28.84 12.09 1.07
CA VAL A 359 28.31 12.22 2.42
C VAL A 359 28.58 10.91 3.17
N SER A 360 29.52 10.91 4.10
CA SER A 360 29.87 9.73 4.90
C SER A 360 29.09 9.62 6.20
N ALA A 361 28.55 10.75 6.71
CA ALA A 361 27.57 10.72 7.80
C ALA A 361 26.75 12.00 7.85
N VAL A 362 25.54 11.86 8.37
CA VAL A 362 24.65 12.92 8.82
C VAL A 362 24.44 12.73 10.31
N LEU A 363 24.81 13.74 11.11
CA LEU A 363 24.76 13.67 12.56
C LEU A 363 23.86 14.79 13.08
N PHE A 364 22.90 14.41 13.89
CA PHE A 364 22.02 15.31 14.62
C PHE A 364 22.13 15.01 16.11
N LYS A 365 22.30 16.05 16.93
CA LYS A 365 22.38 15.90 18.35
C LYS A 365 21.88 17.17 19.03
N GLU A 366 20.67 17.08 19.54
CA GLU A 366 19.99 18.19 20.20
C GLU A 366 19.26 17.70 21.46
N ARG A 367 18.84 18.66 22.27
CA ARG A 367 17.99 18.41 23.41
C ARG A 367 16.61 18.96 23.14
N ILE A 368 15.64 18.07 22.99
CA ILE A 368 14.25 18.40 22.64
C ILE A 368 13.36 18.07 23.84
N ASP A 369 12.58 19.01 24.32
CA ASP A 369 11.69 18.89 25.50
C ASP A 369 12.38 18.20 26.71
N GLY A 370 13.66 18.54 26.94
CA GLY A 370 14.43 18.01 28.07
C GLY A 370 15.05 16.64 27.84
N SER A 371 14.80 15.98 26.73
CA SER A 371 15.36 14.68 26.35
C SER A 371 16.55 14.83 25.40
N ASP A 372 17.59 14.04 25.61
CA ASP A 372 18.77 14.02 24.72
C ASP A 372 18.46 13.14 23.50
N VAL A 373 18.39 13.74 22.30
CA VAL A 373 18.19 13.06 21.00
C VAL A 373 19.50 13.07 20.24
N ASP A 374 19.98 11.86 19.87
CA ASP A 374 21.21 11.66 19.08
C ASP A 374 20.87 10.75 17.91
N LEU A 375 20.86 11.31 16.69
CA LEU A 375 20.61 10.60 15.44
C LEU A 375 21.87 10.64 14.59
N ALA A 376 22.29 9.48 14.10
CA ALA A 376 23.45 9.35 13.25
C ALA A 376 23.16 8.41 12.08
N LEU A 377 23.21 8.94 10.86
CA LEU A 377 23.19 8.16 9.62
C LEU A 377 24.63 8.06 9.11
N TYR A 378 25.13 6.86 8.92
CA TYR A 378 26.45 6.58 8.36
C TYR A 378 26.28 5.91 7.00
N LEU A 379 27.07 6.33 6.02
CA LEU A 379 27.04 5.88 4.64
C LEU A 379 28.44 5.51 4.16
N GLY A 380 28.55 4.53 3.27
CA GLY A 380 29.84 4.07 2.77
C GLY A 380 30.59 3.18 3.77
N GLY A 381 31.93 3.15 3.70
CA GLY A 381 32.77 2.30 4.53
C GLY A 381 33.04 0.91 3.98
N SER A 382 32.80 0.71 2.65
CA SER A 382 33.17 -0.45 1.85
C SER A 382 33.83 -0.01 0.54
N GLU A 383 34.06 -0.94 -0.38
CA GLU A 383 34.60 -0.65 -1.70
C GLU A 383 33.64 0.23 -2.53
N GLU A 384 32.34 -0.04 -2.41
CA GLU A 384 31.28 0.78 -3.01
C GLU A 384 30.58 1.60 -1.95
N TYR A 385 30.27 2.86 -2.32
CA TYR A 385 29.61 3.81 -1.40
C TYR A 385 28.23 3.34 -0.94
N VAL A 386 27.47 2.70 -1.83
CA VAL A 386 26.09 2.25 -1.58
C VAL A 386 25.98 0.97 -0.75
N ASP A 387 27.08 0.21 -0.59
CA ASP A 387 27.04 -1.11 0.03
C ASP A 387 26.79 -1.13 1.55
N ASN A 388 26.85 0.01 2.21
CA ASN A 388 26.63 0.10 3.64
C ASN A 388 25.79 1.32 4.00
N LEU A 389 24.84 1.08 4.88
CA LEU A 389 24.06 2.10 5.58
C LEU A 389 23.94 1.71 7.04
N SER A 390 24.10 2.67 7.96
CA SER A 390 23.81 2.45 9.36
C SER A 390 23.11 3.68 9.95
N LEU A 391 21.90 3.48 10.45
CA LEU A 391 21.13 4.47 11.18
C LEU A 391 21.17 4.13 12.66
N GLU A 392 21.60 5.06 13.50
CA GLU A 392 21.60 4.96 14.96
C GLU A 392 20.75 6.08 15.54
N MET A 393 19.78 5.74 16.34
CA MET A 393 18.95 6.69 17.08
C MET A 393 19.07 6.38 18.58
N LYS A 394 19.30 7.41 19.37
CA LYS A 394 19.29 7.33 20.83
C LYS A 394 18.40 8.43 21.39
N VAL A 395 17.55 8.05 22.31
CA VAL A 395 16.68 8.97 23.05
C VAL A 395 16.76 8.59 24.53
N ASP A 396 17.25 9.48 25.36
CA ASP A 396 17.42 9.26 26.81
C ASP A 396 18.14 7.96 27.20
N GLY A 397 19.03 7.47 26.33
CA GLY A 397 19.79 6.24 26.53
C GLY A 397 19.21 4.99 25.88
N ASP A 398 17.94 5.00 25.51
CA ASP A 398 17.35 3.96 24.65
C ASP A 398 17.93 4.07 23.24
N ARG A 399 18.30 2.92 22.67
CA ARG A 399 18.97 2.88 21.36
C ARG A 399 18.24 1.99 20.38
N VAL A 400 18.00 2.54 19.19
CA VAL A 400 17.56 1.81 18.00
C VAL A 400 18.67 1.89 16.96
N THR A 401 18.98 0.76 16.31
CA THR A 401 19.97 0.74 15.23
C THR A 401 19.42 -0.05 14.07
N VAL A 402 19.56 0.51 12.86
CA VAL A 402 19.36 -0.19 11.60
C VAL A 402 20.71 -0.25 10.91
N LYS A 403 21.11 -1.43 10.47
CA LYS A 403 22.35 -1.63 9.70
C LYS A 403 22.02 -2.45 8.49
N SER A 404 22.40 -1.95 7.32
CA SER A 404 22.32 -2.65 6.04
C SER A 404 23.73 -2.72 5.46
N SER A 405 24.06 -3.88 4.90
CA SER A 405 25.33 -4.12 4.24
C SER A 405 25.21 -5.26 3.23
N GLY A 406 25.89 -5.11 2.10
CA GLY A 406 25.90 -6.12 1.06
C GLY A 406 26.63 -5.66 -0.20
N ASP A 407 26.31 -6.25 -1.33
CA ASP A 407 26.69 -5.79 -2.68
C ASP A 407 25.47 -5.12 -3.31
N HIS A 408 25.28 -3.84 -3.03
CA HIS A 408 24.12 -3.08 -3.51
C HIS A 408 24.34 -2.51 -4.91
N GLY A 409 25.58 -2.40 -5.36
CA GLY A 409 25.94 -1.97 -6.71
C GLY A 409 25.90 -3.10 -7.76
N ALA A 410 25.50 -4.30 -7.35
CA ALA A 410 25.39 -5.49 -8.21
C ALA A 410 26.65 -5.79 -9.06
N LYS A 411 27.86 -5.45 -8.58
CA LYS A 411 29.14 -5.70 -9.26
C LYS A 411 29.35 -7.15 -9.66
N SER A 412 28.96 -8.08 -8.78
CA SER A 412 29.03 -9.50 -9.01
C SER A 412 27.94 -9.99 -9.99
N GLY A 413 26.95 -9.16 -10.31
CA GLY A 413 25.68 -9.52 -10.93
C GLY A 413 24.77 -10.27 -9.97
N VAL A 414 25.00 -10.11 -8.66
CA VAL A 414 24.16 -10.63 -7.59
C VAL A 414 24.06 -9.53 -6.54
N PHE A 415 22.88 -8.94 -6.41
CA PHE A 415 22.56 -8.03 -5.34
C PHE A 415 22.41 -8.81 -4.04
N THR A 416 23.00 -8.33 -2.96
CA THR A 416 22.82 -8.89 -1.61
C THR A 416 22.61 -7.77 -0.63
N ASP A 417 21.68 -7.96 0.30
CA ASP A 417 21.49 -7.08 1.44
C ASP A 417 21.31 -7.90 2.72
N LYS A 418 22.00 -7.47 3.75
CA LYS A 418 21.81 -7.97 5.10
C LYS A 418 21.50 -6.80 6.00
N THR A 419 20.23 -6.66 6.36
CA THR A 419 19.75 -5.62 7.25
C THR A 419 19.46 -6.19 8.63
N THR A 420 19.86 -5.45 9.67
CA THR A 420 19.59 -5.77 11.07
C THR A 420 19.00 -4.55 11.76
N LEU A 421 17.79 -4.70 12.27
CA LEU A 421 17.15 -3.75 13.17
C LEU A 421 17.28 -4.23 14.61
N ARG A 422 17.84 -3.41 15.49
CA ARG A 422 17.91 -3.68 16.93
C ARG A 422 17.20 -2.57 17.69
N ALA A 423 16.26 -2.96 18.51
CA ALA A 423 15.53 -2.08 19.42
C ALA A 423 15.42 -2.76 20.78
N SER A 424 16.01 -2.16 21.83
CA SER A 424 16.07 -2.73 23.18
C SER A 424 16.62 -4.17 23.18
N MET A 425 15.79 -5.17 23.47
CA MET A 425 16.18 -6.58 23.50
C MET A 425 15.80 -7.36 22.25
N THR A 426 15.13 -6.71 21.31
CA THR A 426 14.66 -7.37 20.08
C THR A 426 15.62 -7.09 18.94
N THR A 427 15.90 -8.13 18.17
CA THR A 427 16.64 -8.03 16.91
C THR A 427 15.78 -8.62 15.81
N LEU A 428 15.60 -7.88 14.72
CA LEU A 428 15.04 -8.39 13.47
C LEU A 428 16.18 -8.41 12.46
N SER A 429 16.32 -9.51 11.77
CA SER A 429 17.30 -9.68 10.68
C SER A 429 16.57 -9.90 9.37
N SER A 430 17.10 -9.31 8.31
CA SER A 430 16.63 -9.48 6.93
C SER A 430 17.84 -9.81 6.08
N GLU A 431 17.76 -10.89 5.31
CA GLU A 431 18.79 -11.28 4.34
C GLU A 431 18.14 -11.44 2.97
N LEU A 432 18.48 -10.55 2.04
CA LEU A 432 18.01 -10.56 0.66
C LEU A 432 19.17 -10.91 -0.26
N ARG A 433 18.91 -11.80 -1.20
CA ARG A 433 19.80 -12.12 -2.32
C ARG A 433 19.01 -12.11 -3.60
N TYR A 434 19.44 -11.34 -4.59
CA TYR A 434 18.83 -11.22 -5.90
C TYR A 434 19.89 -11.36 -7.00
N ASP A 435 19.68 -12.29 -7.92
CA ASP A 435 20.57 -12.48 -9.09
C ASP A 435 20.13 -11.51 -10.19
N THR A 436 20.97 -10.55 -10.52
CA THR A 436 20.70 -9.50 -11.52
C THR A 436 21.14 -9.92 -12.94
N LYS A 437 21.60 -11.18 -13.13
CA LYS A 437 22.07 -11.65 -14.43
C LYS A 437 20.95 -12.26 -15.27
N GLY A 438 20.74 -11.70 -16.45
CA GLY A 438 19.81 -12.19 -17.45
C GLY A 438 18.40 -11.60 -17.35
N ASP A 439 17.48 -12.11 -18.16
CA ASP A 439 16.11 -11.59 -18.30
C ASP A 439 15.19 -11.97 -17.12
N SER A 440 15.68 -12.79 -16.19
CA SER A 440 14.95 -13.18 -14.98
C SER A 440 15.90 -13.24 -13.79
N GLY A 441 15.63 -12.47 -12.76
CA GLY A 441 16.35 -12.49 -11.48
C GLY A 441 15.68 -13.43 -10.51
N ASN A 442 16.41 -14.42 -9.99
CA ASN A 442 15.92 -15.22 -8.87
C ASN A 442 16.32 -14.54 -7.56
N PHE A 443 15.44 -14.56 -6.60
CA PHE A 443 15.75 -14.04 -5.28
C PHE A 443 15.35 -14.99 -4.15
N THR A 444 16.03 -14.79 -3.03
CA THR A 444 15.69 -15.35 -1.73
C THR A 444 15.68 -14.22 -0.72
N TRP A 445 14.66 -14.18 0.11
CA TRP A 445 14.54 -13.18 1.16
C TRP A 445 14.10 -13.86 2.45
N GLU A 446 14.91 -13.74 3.50
CA GLU A 446 14.60 -14.22 4.83
C GLU A 446 14.47 -13.01 5.77
N ILE A 447 13.36 -12.95 6.50
CA ILE A 447 13.15 -12.01 7.60
C ILE A 447 12.99 -12.85 8.87
N SER A 448 13.82 -12.61 9.87
CA SER A 448 13.82 -13.43 11.08
C SER A 448 13.92 -12.63 12.37
N VAL A 449 13.23 -13.14 13.39
CA VAL A 449 13.34 -12.68 14.78
C VAL A 449 13.84 -13.85 15.61
N PRO A 450 15.07 -13.80 16.12
CA PRO A 450 15.67 -14.91 16.88
C PRO A 450 14.79 -15.40 18.03
N GLY A 451 14.47 -16.69 18.02
CA GLY A 451 13.64 -17.33 19.04
C GLY A 451 12.12 -17.10 18.89
N ALA A 452 11.68 -16.32 17.92
CA ALA A 452 10.25 -16.13 17.64
C ALA A 452 9.85 -16.79 16.31
N GLY A 453 10.55 -16.52 15.21
CA GLY A 453 10.21 -17.11 13.92
C GLY A 453 10.91 -16.45 12.74
N SER A 454 10.59 -16.95 11.53
CA SER A 454 11.02 -16.38 10.27
C SER A 454 9.91 -16.35 9.22
N LEU A 455 10.06 -15.42 8.28
CA LEU A 455 9.34 -15.37 7.02
C LEU A 455 10.38 -15.58 5.92
N ASP A 456 10.26 -16.70 5.23
CA ASP A 456 11.17 -17.10 4.15
C ASP A 456 10.44 -16.93 2.82
N MET A 457 11.05 -16.26 1.86
CA MET A 457 10.49 -16.02 0.53
C MET A 457 11.51 -16.44 -0.53
N THR A 458 11.04 -17.19 -1.51
CA THR A 458 11.81 -17.54 -2.69
C THR A 458 11.00 -17.25 -3.94
N GLY A 459 11.66 -16.77 -4.97
CA GLY A 459 10.93 -16.43 -6.19
C GLY A 459 11.83 -15.89 -7.29
N SER A 460 11.17 -15.32 -8.29
CA SER A 460 11.82 -14.69 -9.42
C SER A 460 11.15 -13.36 -9.77
N LEU A 461 11.98 -12.44 -10.21
CA LEU A 461 11.56 -11.19 -10.82
C LEU A 461 11.97 -11.22 -12.28
N THR A 462 11.02 -11.04 -13.18
CA THR A 462 11.26 -11.05 -14.62
C THR A 462 10.88 -9.71 -15.21
N ASP A 463 11.80 -9.15 -15.98
CA ASP A 463 11.54 -8.02 -16.86
C ASP A 463 11.70 -8.48 -18.31
N PRO A 464 10.62 -8.91 -18.95
CA PRO A 464 10.69 -9.46 -20.30
C PRO A 464 10.91 -8.42 -21.41
N GLY A 465 11.32 -7.20 -21.10
CA GLY A 465 11.62 -6.23 -22.15
C GLY A 465 11.54 -4.76 -21.77
N GLY A 466 11.54 -4.44 -20.50
CA GLY A 466 11.58 -3.07 -19.99
C GLY A 466 10.23 -2.37 -19.88
N ASP A 467 9.15 -2.96 -20.40
CA ASP A 467 7.80 -2.41 -20.39
C ASP A 467 6.79 -3.27 -19.59
N SER A 468 7.30 -4.29 -18.91
CA SER A 468 6.49 -5.15 -18.03
C SER A 468 7.32 -5.72 -16.90
N ILE A 469 6.66 -6.06 -15.78
CA ILE A 469 7.27 -6.74 -14.65
C ILE A 469 6.42 -7.94 -14.25
N ARG A 470 7.08 -9.04 -13.91
CA ARG A 470 6.46 -10.20 -13.31
C ARG A 470 7.25 -10.64 -12.08
N LEU A 471 6.60 -10.61 -10.94
CA LEU A 471 7.09 -11.16 -9.67
C LEU A 471 6.37 -12.48 -9.40
N ALA A 472 7.13 -13.56 -9.29
CA ALA A 472 6.61 -14.85 -8.85
C ALA A 472 7.29 -15.21 -7.53
N LEU A 473 6.54 -15.29 -6.45
CA LEU A 473 6.93 -15.86 -5.17
C LEU A 473 6.47 -17.31 -5.15
N ASP A 474 7.40 -18.22 -5.41
CA ASP A 474 7.10 -19.66 -5.45
C ASP A 474 6.75 -20.19 -4.07
N ASP A 475 7.38 -19.62 -3.04
CA ASP A 475 7.17 -19.98 -1.64
C ASP A 475 7.33 -18.75 -0.73
N VAL A 476 6.28 -18.47 0.01
CA VAL A 476 6.24 -17.51 1.13
C VAL A 476 5.87 -18.30 2.38
N SER A 477 6.87 -18.72 3.14
CA SER A 477 6.72 -19.61 4.29
C SER A 477 6.87 -18.85 5.60
N LEU A 478 5.86 -18.95 6.46
CA LEU A 478 5.93 -18.44 7.84
C LEU A 478 6.29 -19.58 8.80
N LYS A 479 7.35 -19.38 9.58
CA LYS A 479 7.76 -20.27 10.66
C LYS A 479 7.62 -19.57 12.01
N LEU A 480 6.97 -20.18 12.97
CA LEU A 480 6.88 -19.68 14.35
C LEU A 480 7.38 -20.73 15.33
N LEU A 481 8.30 -20.35 16.22
CA LEU A 481 8.90 -21.24 17.23
C LEU A 481 9.47 -22.54 16.63
N GLY A 482 9.92 -22.48 15.36
CA GLY A 482 10.50 -23.61 14.64
C GLY A 482 9.47 -24.53 13.95
N PHE A 483 8.20 -24.17 13.94
CA PHE A 483 7.16 -24.89 13.22
C PHE A 483 6.76 -24.11 11.96
N ASP A 484 6.69 -24.80 10.83
CA ASP A 484 6.09 -24.24 9.62
C ASP A 484 4.60 -24.01 9.86
N MET A 485 4.10 -22.79 9.66
CA MET A 485 2.71 -22.43 9.90
C MET A 485 1.88 -22.57 8.63
N PHE A 486 2.35 -21.91 7.57
CA PHE A 486 1.75 -22.01 6.24
C PHE A 486 2.81 -21.65 5.17
N SER A 487 2.51 -22.01 3.95
CA SER A 487 3.23 -21.60 2.76
C SER A 487 2.24 -21.13 1.68
N LEU A 488 2.55 -20.01 1.05
CA LEU A 488 1.76 -19.38 -0.01
C LEU A 488 2.63 -19.18 -1.25
N GLY A 489 2.01 -19.34 -2.43
CA GLY A 489 2.53 -18.81 -3.69
C GLY A 489 1.86 -17.48 -4.00
N LEU A 490 2.60 -16.53 -4.57
CA LEU A 490 2.08 -15.26 -5.03
C LEU A 490 2.66 -14.96 -6.42
N GLU A 491 1.79 -14.61 -7.35
CA GLU A 491 2.19 -14.09 -8.65
C GLU A 491 1.64 -12.68 -8.82
N TYR A 492 2.48 -11.78 -9.30
CA TYR A 492 2.10 -10.43 -9.67
C TYR A 492 2.71 -10.11 -11.02
N SER A 493 1.91 -9.53 -11.91
CA SER A 493 2.43 -8.95 -13.15
C SER A 493 1.79 -7.61 -13.44
N LEU A 494 2.55 -6.73 -14.06
CA LEU A 494 2.10 -5.45 -14.59
C LEU A 494 2.77 -5.25 -15.95
N GLY A 495 1.99 -4.90 -16.96
CA GLY A 495 2.49 -4.69 -18.32
C GLY A 495 1.46 -3.97 -19.18
N PRO A 496 1.76 -3.76 -20.48
CA PRO A 496 0.84 -3.15 -21.42
C PRO A 496 -0.49 -3.89 -21.51
N ASN A 497 -1.59 -3.16 -21.66
CA ASN A 497 -2.90 -3.77 -21.87
C ASN A 497 -2.92 -4.57 -23.19
N GLN A 498 -3.38 -5.82 -23.12
CA GLN A 498 -3.47 -6.72 -24.27
C GLN A 498 -4.87 -6.74 -24.90
N GLY A 499 -5.70 -5.77 -24.55
CA GLY A 499 -7.09 -5.67 -24.95
C GLY A 499 -8.07 -6.20 -23.88
N PRO A 500 -9.37 -6.07 -24.13
CA PRO A 500 -10.39 -6.38 -23.15
C PRO A 500 -10.48 -7.88 -22.82
N ILE A 501 -10.81 -8.18 -21.57
CA ILE A 501 -11.13 -9.56 -21.15
C ILE A 501 -12.44 -9.99 -21.82
N PRO A 502 -12.47 -11.17 -22.45
CA PRO A 502 -13.69 -11.64 -23.10
C PRO A 502 -14.83 -11.89 -22.10
N MET A 503 -15.97 -11.27 -22.33
CA MET A 503 -17.18 -11.54 -21.55
C MET A 503 -17.76 -12.91 -21.87
N SER A 504 -18.48 -13.49 -20.92
CA SER A 504 -19.21 -14.75 -21.12
C SER A 504 -20.46 -14.53 -21.97
N GLY A 505 -20.53 -15.19 -23.13
CA GLY A 505 -21.68 -15.12 -24.03
C GLY A 505 -21.92 -13.73 -24.63
N ASP A 506 -23.15 -13.51 -25.11
CA ASP A 506 -23.57 -12.24 -25.71
C ASP A 506 -23.84 -11.19 -24.62
N ALA A 507 -23.48 -9.94 -24.87
CA ALA A 507 -23.77 -8.83 -23.96
C ALA A 507 -25.23 -8.34 -24.15
N LYS A 508 -25.92 -8.08 -23.02
CA LYS A 508 -27.31 -7.59 -23.01
C LYS A 508 -27.48 -6.47 -22.01
N LEU A 509 -28.00 -5.34 -22.42
CA LEU A 509 -28.39 -4.26 -21.52
C LEU A 509 -29.70 -4.61 -20.83
N VAL A 510 -29.71 -4.66 -19.50
CA VAL A 510 -30.88 -5.04 -18.69
C VAL A 510 -32.05 -4.08 -18.93
N THR A 511 -31.75 -2.79 -19.10
CA THR A 511 -32.75 -1.74 -19.36
C THR A 511 -33.44 -1.86 -20.73
N GLN A 512 -32.85 -2.61 -21.66
CA GLN A 512 -33.45 -2.87 -23.00
C GLN A 512 -34.22 -4.20 -23.07
N MET A 513 -34.23 -4.97 -21.98
CA MET A 513 -34.93 -6.25 -21.91
C MET A 513 -36.41 -6.04 -21.64
N SER A 514 -37.25 -6.82 -22.30
CA SER A 514 -38.67 -6.94 -21.91
C SER A 514 -38.78 -7.67 -20.55
N ASP A 515 -39.92 -7.46 -19.84
CA ASP A 515 -40.17 -8.13 -18.55
C ASP A 515 -40.07 -9.67 -18.70
N ALA A 516 -40.49 -10.23 -19.83
CA ALA A 516 -40.39 -11.65 -20.09
C ALA A 516 -38.93 -12.14 -20.29
N GLU A 517 -38.06 -11.29 -20.86
CA GLU A 517 -36.64 -11.57 -21.03
C GLU A 517 -35.90 -11.42 -19.71
N ALA A 518 -36.20 -10.38 -18.93
CA ALA A 518 -35.61 -10.16 -17.59
C ALA A 518 -35.98 -11.31 -16.65
N LEU A 519 -37.24 -11.76 -16.66
CA LEU A 519 -37.65 -12.91 -15.83
C LEU A 519 -36.95 -14.20 -16.26
N ARG A 520 -36.79 -14.45 -17.56
CA ARG A 520 -36.04 -15.62 -18.05
C ARG A 520 -34.57 -15.56 -17.63
N ALA A 521 -33.94 -14.39 -17.75
CA ALA A 521 -32.55 -14.17 -17.31
C ALA A 521 -32.40 -14.46 -15.81
N ALA A 522 -33.30 -13.94 -14.97
CA ALA A 522 -33.30 -14.18 -13.55
C ALA A 522 -33.44 -15.68 -13.20
N LEU A 523 -34.31 -16.41 -13.88
CA LEU A 523 -34.49 -17.84 -13.70
C LEU A 523 -33.26 -18.65 -14.16
N ASP A 524 -32.65 -18.28 -15.30
CA ASP A 524 -31.42 -18.92 -15.80
C ASP A 524 -30.25 -18.72 -14.80
N ILE A 525 -30.07 -17.48 -14.31
CA ILE A 525 -29.07 -17.17 -13.28
C ILE A 525 -29.32 -18.00 -12.01
N GLN A 526 -30.56 -18.08 -11.55
CA GLN A 526 -30.93 -18.87 -10.39
C GLN A 526 -30.61 -20.35 -10.59
N GLU A 527 -30.98 -20.92 -11.74
CA GLU A 527 -30.70 -22.34 -12.05
C GLU A 527 -29.20 -22.61 -12.11
N ARG A 528 -28.42 -21.72 -12.73
CA ARG A 528 -26.96 -21.81 -12.80
C ARG A 528 -26.32 -21.71 -11.42
N ALA A 529 -26.78 -20.78 -10.58
CA ALA A 529 -26.28 -20.62 -9.22
C ALA A 529 -26.53 -21.88 -8.36
N TYR A 530 -27.72 -22.49 -8.46
CA TYR A 530 -28.00 -23.76 -7.78
C TYR A 530 -27.13 -24.90 -8.29
N ARG A 531 -26.90 -24.99 -9.61
CA ARG A 531 -26.04 -26.00 -10.21
C ARG A 531 -24.60 -25.83 -9.73
N TRP A 532 -24.08 -24.60 -9.82
CA TRP A 532 -22.75 -24.26 -9.32
C TRP A 532 -22.59 -24.60 -7.84
N ALA A 533 -23.54 -24.26 -6.97
CA ALA A 533 -23.49 -24.58 -5.56
C ALA A 533 -23.44 -26.10 -5.33
N SER A 534 -24.24 -26.87 -6.07
CA SER A 534 -24.22 -28.34 -6.02
C SER A 534 -22.92 -28.94 -6.51
N ASP A 535 -22.33 -28.38 -7.57
CA ASP A 535 -21.04 -28.81 -8.10
C ASP A 535 -19.92 -28.50 -7.10
N MET A 536 -19.95 -27.35 -6.43
CA MET A 536 -19.02 -26.98 -5.36
C MET A 536 -19.15 -27.91 -4.15
N GLU A 537 -20.37 -28.22 -3.70
CA GLU A 537 -20.60 -29.17 -2.62
C GLU A 537 -20.03 -30.57 -2.95
N ALA A 538 -20.27 -31.04 -4.18
CA ALA A 538 -19.72 -32.31 -4.66
C ALA A 538 -18.20 -32.30 -4.72
N LEU A 539 -17.61 -31.18 -5.21
CA LEU A 539 -16.17 -31.02 -5.30
C LEU A 539 -15.52 -31.00 -3.91
N PHE A 540 -16.02 -30.18 -2.99
CA PHE A 540 -15.49 -30.07 -1.64
C PHE A 540 -15.63 -31.39 -0.88
N SER A 541 -16.78 -32.04 -0.96
CA SER A 541 -16.99 -33.36 -0.29
C SER A 541 -16.08 -34.44 -0.88
N SER A 542 -15.67 -34.34 -2.13
CA SER A 542 -14.78 -35.33 -2.77
C SER A 542 -13.28 -35.09 -2.51
N ARG A 543 -12.87 -33.84 -2.33
CA ARG A 543 -11.47 -33.44 -2.18
C ARG A 543 -11.04 -33.25 -0.72
N LEU A 544 -11.97 -32.80 0.15
CA LEU A 544 -11.65 -32.51 1.54
C LEU A 544 -11.85 -33.75 2.44
N PRO A 545 -10.97 -33.95 3.43
CA PRO A 545 -11.27 -34.84 4.55
C PRO A 545 -12.60 -34.50 5.21
N GLU A 546 -13.33 -35.50 5.67
CA GLU A 546 -14.69 -35.33 6.22
C GLU A 546 -14.75 -34.27 7.33
N GLU A 547 -13.76 -34.27 8.22
CA GLU A 547 -13.65 -33.32 9.33
C GLU A 547 -13.50 -31.87 8.84
N LEU A 548 -12.66 -31.65 7.81
CA LEU A 548 -12.42 -30.32 7.22
C LEU A 548 -13.64 -29.84 6.43
N TYR A 549 -14.29 -30.75 5.69
CA TYR A 549 -15.52 -30.43 4.98
C TYR A 549 -16.61 -29.94 5.94
N TYR A 550 -16.85 -30.68 7.04
CA TYR A 550 -17.84 -30.24 8.02
C TYR A 550 -17.46 -28.93 8.74
N ALA A 551 -16.19 -28.70 8.99
CA ALA A 551 -15.75 -27.45 9.60
C ALA A 551 -16.05 -26.22 8.67
N LEU A 552 -15.89 -26.39 7.36
CA LEU A 552 -16.16 -25.32 6.39
C LEU A 552 -17.67 -25.02 6.22
N ILE A 553 -18.54 -26.04 6.26
CA ILE A 553 -19.99 -25.82 6.05
C ILE A 553 -20.74 -25.48 7.34
N SER A 554 -20.13 -25.66 8.51
CA SER A 554 -20.76 -25.41 9.82
C SER A 554 -20.39 -24.02 10.40
N GLY A 555 -19.41 -23.32 9.87
CA GLY A 555 -19.01 -21.95 10.24
C GLY A 555 -19.77 -20.93 9.46
#